data_0f7e56d2da0154a636295d8cc25059f6
#
_entry.id   0f7e56d2da0154a636295d8cc25059f6
#
_cell.length_a   1.000
_cell.length_b   1.000
_cell.length_c   1.000
_cell.angle_alpha   90.00
_cell.angle_beta   90.00
_cell.angle_gamma   90.00
#
_symmetry.space_group_name_H-M   'P 1'
#
loop_
_entity.id
_entity.type
_entity.pdbx_description
1 polymer ?
#
loop_
_entity_poly.entity_id
_entity_poly.type
_entity_poly.pdbx_seq_one_letter_code
_entity_poly.pdbx_strand_id
1 'polypeptide(L)'
;MSKTPAASSDYAPIEDFSQCHAGILKKLDQLGELPDLLAPAVRARDIAEKSLEFFREAIFEHHLDEERELFPAVLSHAEKGGEFDTVQFMVARLTIEHRELEAVWKRLESGLKAVAKGRDSDINVADIDLLVTRYRAHAQYEESEFLPLSQTILSRNSNHMAALGMSLHMRHAPMRVVPYG
;
A
#
# COMPACT_ATOMS: atom_id res chain seq x y z
N MET A 1 -81.07 11.60 -14.02
CA MET A 1 -79.66 11.25 -14.16
C MET A 1 -78.86 12.53 -13.88
N SER A 2 -78.47 12.71 -12.60
CA SER A 2 -77.68 13.88 -12.19
C SER A 2 -76.19 13.53 -12.34
N LYS A 3 -75.52 14.30 -13.16
CA LYS A 3 -74.03 14.26 -13.21
C LYS A 3 -73.51 15.06 -12.05
N THR A 4 -72.80 14.37 -11.16
CA THR A 4 -71.92 15.01 -10.12
C THR A 4 -70.73 15.63 -10.82
N PRO A 5 -70.38 16.91 -10.57
CA PRO A 5 -69.15 17.49 -11.09
C PRO A 5 -67.97 16.87 -10.37
N ALA A 6 -66.95 16.47 -11.13
CA ALA A 6 -65.67 16.03 -10.61
C ALA A 6 -65.00 17.21 -9.86
N ALA A 7 -64.61 16.98 -8.63
CA ALA A 7 -63.78 17.92 -7.85
C ALA A 7 -62.47 18.12 -8.58
N SER A 8 -62.20 19.33 -9.06
CA SER A 8 -60.90 19.74 -9.63
C SER A 8 -59.86 19.79 -8.52
N SER A 9 -58.71 19.19 -8.76
CA SER A 9 -57.57 19.12 -7.87
C SER A 9 -56.84 20.48 -7.83
N ASP A 10 -57.39 21.48 -7.13
CA ASP A 10 -56.74 22.78 -6.92
C ASP A 10 -55.61 22.74 -5.85
N TYR A 11 -55.36 21.59 -5.24
CA TYR A 11 -54.33 21.40 -4.23
C TYR A 11 -52.99 20.92 -4.79
N ALA A 12 -52.89 20.42 -5.98
CA ALA A 12 -51.69 19.84 -6.58
C ALA A 12 -50.49 20.81 -6.69
N PRO A 13 -50.62 22.08 -7.11
CA PRO A 13 -49.47 22.98 -7.28
C PRO A 13 -48.75 23.31 -5.97
N ILE A 14 -49.47 23.49 -4.87
CA ILE A 14 -48.86 23.82 -3.56
C ILE A 14 -48.18 22.58 -2.97
N GLU A 15 -48.73 21.41 -3.13
CA GLU A 15 -48.18 20.15 -2.72
C GLU A 15 -46.87 19.83 -3.50
N ASP A 16 -46.88 20.10 -4.81
CA ASP A 16 -45.69 20.00 -5.66
C ASP A 16 -44.59 20.94 -5.23
N PHE A 17 -44.89 22.21 -4.85
CA PHE A 17 -43.94 23.17 -4.30
C PHE A 17 -43.37 22.69 -2.97
N SER A 18 -44.20 22.11 -2.10
CA SER A 18 -43.74 21.56 -0.81
C SER A 18 -42.81 20.37 -1.01
N GLN A 19 -43.10 19.47 -1.94
CA GLN A 19 -42.21 18.35 -2.30
C GLN A 19 -40.92 18.84 -2.93
N CYS A 20 -40.95 19.91 -3.76
CA CYS A 20 -39.76 20.54 -4.31
C CYS A 20 -38.85 21.10 -3.20
N HIS A 21 -39.43 21.81 -2.21
CA HIS A 21 -38.64 22.30 -1.06
C HIS A 21 -38.06 21.18 -0.25
N ALA A 22 -38.78 20.09 0.00
CA ALA A 22 -38.23 18.92 0.70
C ALA A 22 -37.02 18.33 -0.07
N GLY A 23 -37.11 18.25 -1.39
CA GLY A 23 -36.00 17.83 -2.26
C GLY A 23 -34.78 18.76 -2.19
N ILE A 24 -35.01 20.07 -2.18
CA ILE A 24 -33.95 21.10 -2.05
C ILE A 24 -33.28 20.98 -0.69
N LEU A 25 -34.04 20.91 0.40
CA LEU A 25 -33.49 20.79 1.75
C LEU A 25 -32.62 19.53 1.90
N LYS A 26 -33.10 18.39 1.40
CA LYS A 26 -32.30 17.15 1.39
C LYS A 26 -30.96 17.32 0.66
N LYS A 27 -30.92 18.07 -0.44
CA LYS A 27 -29.70 18.34 -1.18
C LYS A 27 -28.79 19.34 -0.44
N LEU A 28 -29.35 20.30 0.26
CA LEU A 28 -28.59 21.21 1.12
C LEU A 28 -27.99 20.49 2.32
N ASP A 29 -28.72 19.56 2.93
CA ASP A 29 -28.19 18.73 4.01
C ASP A 29 -26.97 17.91 3.51
N GLN A 30 -27.10 17.24 2.35
CA GLN A 30 -25.98 16.54 1.72
C GLN A 30 -24.80 17.47 1.40
N LEU A 31 -25.05 18.69 0.92
CA LEU A 31 -23.99 19.67 0.68
C LEU A 31 -23.32 20.07 1.99
N GLY A 32 -24.07 20.16 3.08
CA GLY A 32 -23.57 20.46 4.42
C GLY A 32 -22.56 19.42 4.97
N GLU A 33 -22.59 18.18 4.50
CA GLU A 33 -21.63 17.13 4.87
C GLU A 33 -20.27 17.30 4.15
N LEU A 34 -20.24 18.01 3.01
CA LEU A 34 -19.05 18.12 2.16
C LEU A 34 -17.81 18.69 2.86
N PRO A 35 -17.88 19.72 3.72
CA PRO A 35 -16.70 20.26 4.42
C PRO A 35 -15.93 19.19 5.22
N ASP A 36 -16.63 18.28 5.89
CA ASP A 36 -16.03 17.25 6.71
C ASP A 36 -15.34 16.15 5.88
N LEU A 37 -15.75 16.01 4.62
CA LEU A 37 -15.20 15.00 3.70
C LEU A 37 -13.98 15.51 2.91
N LEU A 38 -13.76 16.83 2.84
CA LEU A 38 -12.67 17.40 2.03
C LEU A 38 -11.29 17.01 2.54
N ALA A 39 -11.04 17.13 3.86
CA ALA A 39 -9.75 16.81 4.45
C ALA A 39 -9.41 15.30 4.34
N PRO A 40 -10.32 14.35 4.67
CA PRO A 40 -10.10 12.92 4.40
C PRO A 40 -9.83 12.61 2.93
N ALA A 41 -10.52 13.26 1.99
CA ALA A 41 -10.30 13.03 0.56
C ALA A 41 -8.91 13.51 0.09
N VAL A 42 -8.44 14.63 0.60
CA VAL A 42 -7.07 15.13 0.33
C VAL A 42 -6.04 14.16 0.91
N ARG A 43 -6.23 13.70 2.14
CA ARG A 43 -5.34 12.75 2.79
C ARG A 43 -5.28 11.40 2.05
N ALA A 44 -6.41 10.90 1.58
CA ALA A 44 -6.44 9.66 0.81
C ALA A 44 -5.60 9.75 -0.47
N ARG A 45 -5.70 10.88 -1.20
CA ARG A 45 -4.88 11.15 -2.40
C ARG A 45 -3.39 11.20 -2.08
N ASP A 46 -3.01 11.93 -1.06
CA ASP A 46 -1.61 12.06 -0.62
C ASP A 46 -1.00 10.70 -0.24
N ILE A 47 -1.74 9.89 0.53
CA ILE A 47 -1.31 8.53 0.88
C ILE A 47 -1.15 7.65 -0.37
N ALA A 48 -2.11 7.69 -1.29
CA ALA A 48 -2.04 6.88 -2.50
C ALA A 48 -0.86 7.29 -3.39
N GLU A 49 -0.60 8.58 -3.57
CA GLU A 49 0.52 9.11 -4.35
C GLU A 49 1.87 8.70 -3.75
N LYS A 50 2.06 8.93 -2.46
CA LYS A 50 3.28 8.55 -1.74
C LYS A 50 3.51 7.05 -1.71
N SER A 51 2.43 6.25 -1.59
CA SER A 51 2.55 4.80 -1.65
C SER A 51 3.01 4.32 -3.02
N LEU A 52 2.48 4.89 -4.11
CA LEU A 52 2.89 4.54 -5.48
C LEU A 52 4.35 4.84 -5.73
N GLU A 53 4.84 5.99 -5.28
CA GLU A 53 6.24 6.38 -5.38
C GLU A 53 7.14 5.45 -4.56
N PHE A 54 6.80 5.24 -3.28
CA PHE A 54 7.56 4.41 -2.36
C PHE A 54 7.68 2.96 -2.82
N PHE A 55 6.58 2.32 -3.24
CA PHE A 55 6.61 0.93 -3.67
C PHE A 55 7.43 0.72 -4.94
N ARG A 56 7.36 1.67 -5.88
CA ARG A 56 8.13 1.59 -7.11
C ARG A 56 9.63 1.71 -6.87
N GLU A 57 10.05 2.67 -6.05
CA GLU A 57 11.46 3.04 -5.91
C GLU A 57 12.15 2.33 -4.74
N ALA A 58 11.45 2.10 -3.62
CA ALA A 58 12.05 1.52 -2.43
C ALA A 58 11.88 0.01 -2.37
N ILE A 59 10.67 -0.51 -2.51
CA ILE A 59 10.41 -1.93 -2.24
C ILE A 59 10.94 -2.83 -3.36
N PHE A 60 10.64 -2.52 -4.63
CA PHE A 60 11.12 -3.37 -5.71
C PHE A 60 12.63 -3.34 -5.87
N GLU A 61 13.28 -2.18 -5.73
CA GLU A 61 14.73 -2.08 -5.76
C GLU A 61 15.37 -2.81 -4.57
N HIS A 62 14.78 -2.70 -3.37
CA HIS A 62 15.24 -3.40 -2.18
C HIS A 62 15.23 -4.93 -2.36
N HIS A 63 14.10 -5.51 -2.77
CA HIS A 63 14.02 -6.95 -3.06
C HIS A 63 15.02 -7.39 -4.16
N LEU A 64 15.22 -6.56 -5.18
CA LEU A 64 16.20 -6.85 -6.24
C LEU A 64 17.64 -6.85 -5.71
N ASP A 65 17.99 -5.92 -4.83
CA ASP A 65 19.31 -5.87 -4.24
C ASP A 65 19.57 -7.06 -3.31
N GLU A 66 18.59 -7.49 -2.55
CA GLU A 66 18.68 -8.71 -1.76
C GLU A 66 18.90 -9.94 -2.63
N GLU A 67 18.08 -10.13 -3.65
CA GLU A 67 18.16 -11.30 -4.53
C GLU A 67 19.43 -11.33 -5.40
N ARG A 68 19.94 -10.17 -5.79
CA ARG A 68 21.11 -10.07 -6.66
C ARG A 68 22.44 -10.02 -5.92
N GLU A 69 22.44 -9.47 -4.72
CA GLU A 69 23.68 -9.21 -3.98
C GLU A 69 23.71 -9.89 -2.63
N LEU A 70 22.75 -9.62 -1.73
CA LEU A 70 22.83 -10.10 -0.36
C LEU A 70 22.66 -11.62 -0.30
N PHE A 71 21.64 -12.19 -0.89
CA PHE A 71 21.36 -13.63 -0.84
C PHE A 71 22.51 -14.45 -1.45
N PRO A 72 23.02 -14.13 -2.65
CA PRO A 72 24.19 -14.82 -3.20
C PRO A 72 25.45 -14.67 -2.35
N ALA A 73 25.68 -13.49 -1.77
CA ALA A 73 26.83 -13.26 -0.89
C ALA A 73 26.76 -14.15 0.35
N VAL A 74 25.61 -14.21 1.03
CA VAL A 74 25.44 -15.04 2.23
C VAL A 74 25.58 -16.54 1.87
N LEU A 75 24.92 -17.01 0.80
CA LEU A 75 24.99 -18.39 0.34
C LEU A 75 26.42 -18.83 0.00
N SER A 76 27.20 -17.95 -0.65
CA SER A 76 28.58 -18.28 -1.05
C SER A 76 29.56 -18.36 0.12
N HIS A 77 29.24 -17.75 1.25
CA HIS A 77 30.09 -17.69 2.44
C HIS A 77 29.60 -18.59 3.59
N ALA A 78 28.39 -19.15 3.47
CA ALA A 78 27.87 -20.10 4.44
C ALA A 78 28.74 -21.38 4.48
N GLU A 79 29.00 -21.89 5.67
CA GLU A 79 29.70 -23.15 5.86
C GLU A 79 28.87 -24.31 5.31
N LYS A 80 29.54 -25.22 4.57
CA LYS A 80 28.86 -26.39 3.98
C LYS A 80 28.23 -27.26 5.06
N GLY A 81 27.00 -27.71 4.81
CA GLY A 81 26.20 -28.50 5.74
C GLY A 81 25.07 -27.68 6.35
N GLY A 82 24.79 -27.84 7.64
CA GLY A 82 23.58 -27.30 8.26
C GLY A 82 23.42 -25.79 8.17
N GLU A 83 24.51 -25.00 8.16
CA GLU A 83 24.43 -23.57 7.99
C GLU A 83 24.00 -23.20 6.57
N PHE A 84 24.64 -23.79 5.56
CA PHE A 84 24.28 -23.59 4.16
C PHE A 84 22.83 -24.00 3.89
N ASP A 85 22.40 -25.15 4.40
CA ASP A 85 21.03 -25.65 4.23
C ASP A 85 20.02 -24.69 4.87
N THR A 86 20.34 -24.12 6.04
CA THR A 86 19.51 -23.12 6.72
C THR A 86 19.40 -21.84 5.90
N VAL A 87 20.51 -21.29 5.44
CA VAL A 87 20.52 -20.09 4.59
C VAL A 87 19.73 -20.32 3.30
N GLN A 88 19.95 -21.48 2.65
CA GLN A 88 19.23 -21.82 1.43
C GLN A 88 17.71 -21.86 1.64
N PHE A 89 17.26 -22.43 2.76
CA PHE A 89 15.85 -22.44 3.12
C PHE A 89 15.30 -21.03 3.34
N MET A 90 16.03 -20.19 4.09
CA MET A 90 15.64 -18.80 4.35
C MET A 90 15.53 -17.99 3.06
N VAL A 91 16.54 -18.05 2.19
CA VAL A 91 16.56 -17.38 0.90
C VAL A 91 15.41 -17.83 0.00
N ALA A 92 15.14 -19.13 -0.06
CA ALA A 92 14.02 -19.64 -0.85
C ALA A 92 12.67 -19.12 -0.33
N ARG A 93 12.50 -19.06 0.99
CA ARG A 93 11.30 -18.50 1.63
C ARG A 93 11.14 -17.02 1.30
N LEU A 94 12.16 -16.20 1.54
CA LEU A 94 12.13 -14.75 1.30
C LEU A 94 11.84 -14.43 -0.17
N THR A 95 12.47 -15.15 -1.09
CA THR A 95 12.21 -14.98 -2.53
C THR A 95 10.75 -15.29 -2.90
N ILE A 96 10.12 -16.29 -2.28
CA ILE A 96 8.70 -16.59 -2.49
C ILE A 96 7.84 -15.44 -1.92
N GLU A 97 8.15 -14.97 -0.72
CA GLU A 97 7.43 -13.87 -0.07
C GLU A 97 7.51 -12.58 -0.91
N HIS A 98 8.67 -12.25 -1.52
CA HIS A 98 8.80 -11.14 -2.47
C HIS A 98 7.80 -11.25 -3.62
N ARG A 99 7.71 -12.40 -4.26
CA ARG A 99 6.77 -12.60 -5.39
C ARG A 99 5.30 -12.49 -4.96
N GLU A 100 4.98 -12.96 -3.74
CA GLU A 100 3.64 -12.81 -3.20
C GLU A 100 3.29 -11.35 -2.90
N LEU A 101 4.21 -10.59 -2.29
CA LEU A 101 4.05 -9.16 -2.02
C LEU A 101 3.89 -8.34 -3.31
N GLU A 102 4.75 -8.60 -4.31
CA GLU A 102 4.65 -7.98 -5.62
C GLU A 102 3.31 -8.28 -6.32
N ALA A 103 2.80 -9.51 -6.19
CA ALA A 103 1.52 -9.90 -6.78
C ALA A 103 0.34 -9.17 -6.10
N VAL A 104 0.37 -9.02 -4.78
CA VAL A 104 -0.65 -8.23 -4.05
C VAL A 104 -0.58 -6.76 -4.47
N TRP A 105 0.63 -6.19 -4.53
CA TRP A 105 0.83 -4.81 -4.99
C TRP A 105 0.26 -4.56 -6.39
N LYS A 106 0.52 -5.44 -7.35
CA LYS A 106 -0.01 -5.32 -8.72
C LYS A 106 -1.54 -5.23 -8.77
N ARG A 107 -2.25 -5.90 -7.86
CA ARG A 107 -3.71 -5.78 -7.78
C ARG A 107 -4.17 -4.42 -7.27
N LEU A 108 -3.39 -3.80 -6.36
CA LEU A 108 -3.71 -2.51 -5.76
C LEU A 108 -3.32 -1.32 -6.65
N GLU A 109 -2.28 -1.46 -7.46
CA GLU A 109 -1.61 -0.37 -8.18
C GLU A 109 -2.58 0.49 -9.03
N SER A 110 -3.48 -0.15 -9.78
CA SER A 110 -4.43 0.58 -10.65
C SER A 110 -5.43 1.41 -9.84
N GLY A 111 -5.92 0.84 -8.73
CA GLY A 111 -6.84 1.52 -7.82
C GLY A 111 -6.18 2.68 -7.08
N LEU A 112 -4.95 2.48 -6.60
CA LEU A 112 -4.16 3.56 -5.98
C LEU A 112 -3.90 4.70 -6.97
N LYS A 113 -3.61 4.40 -8.25
CA LYS A 113 -3.47 5.42 -9.31
C LYS A 113 -4.77 6.21 -9.56
N ALA A 114 -5.94 5.59 -9.41
CA ALA A 114 -7.21 6.27 -9.51
C ALA A 114 -7.45 7.20 -8.31
N VAL A 115 -7.23 6.71 -7.08
CA VAL A 115 -7.34 7.51 -5.85
C VAL A 115 -6.38 8.71 -5.87
N ALA A 116 -5.12 8.50 -6.25
CA ALA A 116 -4.13 9.58 -6.35
C ALA A 116 -4.58 10.71 -7.31
N LYS A 117 -5.37 10.37 -8.34
CA LYS A 117 -5.96 11.33 -9.27
C LYS A 117 -7.32 11.87 -8.84
N GLY A 118 -7.77 11.55 -7.63
CA GLY A 118 -9.09 11.95 -7.14
C GLY A 118 -10.26 11.34 -7.90
N ARG A 119 -10.08 10.14 -8.46
CA ARG A 119 -11.12 9.38 -9.18
C ARG A 119 -11.69 8.30 -8.29
N ASP A 120 -12.91 7.88 -8.60
CA ASP A 120 -13.51 6.71 -7.99
C ASP A 120 -12.65 5.46 -8.23
N SER A 121 -12.59 4.61 -7.23
CA SER A 121 -11.76 3.41 -7.26
C SER A 121 -12.38 2.28 -6.45
N ASP A 122 -12.40 1.09 -7.04
CA ASP A 122 -12.82 -0.15 -6.39
C ASP A 122 -11.62 -0.86 -5.75
N ILE A 123 -10.81 -0.12 -4.98
CA ILE A 123 -9.70 -0.74 -4.25
C ILE A 123 -10.25 -1.79 -3.29
N ASN A 124 -9.71 -3.01 -3.41
CA ASN A 124 -10.02 -4.06 -2.46
C ASN A 124 -9.30 -3.80 -1.12
N VAL A 125 -10.06 -3.42 -0.11
CA VAL A 125 -9.53 -3.14 1.24
C VAL A 125 -8.81 -4.36 1.82
N ALA A 126 -9.32 -5.58 1.56
CA ALA A 126 -8.68 -6.80 2.03
C ALA A 126 -7.27 -7.02 1.42
N ASP A 127 -7.02 -6.56 0.19
CA ASP A 127 -5.68 -6.61 -0.41
C ASP A 127 -4.74 -5.59 0.26
N ILE A 128 -5.23 -4.43 0.72
CA ILE A 128 -4.43 -3.48 1.51
C ILE A 128 -4.02 -4.12 2.84
N ASP A 129 -4.97 -4.69 3.58
CA ASP A 129 -4.71 -5.35 4.85
C ASP A 129 -3.76 -6.54 4.68
N LEU A 130 -3.94 -7.30 3.61
CA LEU A 130 -3.07 -8.42 3.26
C LEU A 130 -1.63 -7.95 2.99
N LEU A 131 -1.46 -6.90 2.18
CA LEU A 131 -0.14 -6.33 1.88
C LEU A 131 0.56 -5.86 3.15
N VAL A 132 -0.12 -5.07 3.96
CA VAL A 132 0.43 -4.52 5.22
C VAL A 132 0.83 -5.64 6.18
N THR A 133 -0.05 -6.64 6.35
CA THR A 133 0.20 -7.75 7.27
C THR A 133 1.35 -8.62 6.81
N ARG A 134 1.38 -8.99 5.53
CA ARG A 134 2.44 -9.84 4.97
C ARG A 134 3.78 -9.13 4.94
N TYR A 135 3.82 -7.86 4.55
CA TYR A 135 5.07 -7.11 4.53
C TYR A 135 5.68 -6.95 5.93
N ARG A 136 4.85 -6.70 6.95
CA ARG A 136 5.31 -6.64 8.34
C ARG A 136 5.88 -7.97 8.82
N ALA A 137 5.23 -9.08 8.49
CA ALA A 137 5.72 -10.41 8.86
C ALA A 137 7.02 -10.77 8.13
N HIS A 138 7.14 -10.42 6.86
CA HIS A 138 8.34 -10.55 6.05
C HIS A 138 9.52 -9.77 6.65
N ALA A 139 9.37 -8.47 6.84
CA ALA A 139 10.41 -7.63 7.43
C ALA A 139 10.80 -8.09 8.85
N GLN A 140 9.83 -8.51 9.67
CA GLN A 140 10.12 -9.06 10.99
C GLN A 140 10.96 -10.33 10.91
N TYR A 141 10.69 -11.22 9.97
CA TYR A 141 11.47 -12.44 9.78
C TYR A 141 12.90 -12.13 9.33
N GLU A 142 13.07 -11.19 8.42
CA GLU A 142 14.40 -10.74 8.00
C GLU A 142 15.19 -10.16 9.18
N GLU A 143 14.61 -9.22 9.89
CA GLU A 143 15.27 -8.55 11.02
C GLU A 143 15.60 -9.50 12.18
N SER A 144 14.74 -10.49 12.47
CA SER A 144 14.94 -11.39 13.60
C SER A 144 15.78 -12.62 13.30
N GLU A 145 15.76 -13.11 12.07
CA GLU A 145 16.37 -14.39 11.70
C GLU A 145 17.44 -14.27 10.62
N PHE A 146 17.09 -13.69 9.46
CA PHE A 146 17.98 -13.72 8.30
C PHE A 146 19.15 -12.74 8.41
N LEU A 147 18.90 -11.49 8.78
CA LEU A 147 19.94 -10.46 8.85
C LEU A 147 20.99 -10.75 9.94
N PRO A 148 20.64 -11.21 11.17
CA PRO A 148 21.63 -11.58 12.17
C PRO A 148 22.52 -12.76 11.74
N LEU A 149 21.94 -13.77 11.09
CA LEU A 149 22.71 -14.90 10.54
C LEU A 149 23.60 -14.43 9.39
N SER A 150 23.08 -13.62 8.49
CA SER A 150 23.83 -13.03 7.37
C SER A 150 25.03 -12.24 7.85
N GLN A 151 24.84 -11.39 8.87
CA GLN A 151 25.91 -10.63 9.49
C GLN A 151 26.96 -11.54 10.10
N THR A 152 26.58 -12.60 10.79
CA THR A 152 27.49 -13.58 11.38
C THR A 152 28.34 -14.25 10.30
N ILE A 153 27.74 -14.68 9.20
CA ILE A 153 28.42 -15.35 8.09
C ILE A 153 29.38 -14.39 7.39
N LEU A 154 28.89 -13.21 6.99
CA LEU A 154 29.67 -12.25 6.19
C LEU A 154 30.77 -11.57 7.00
N SER A 155 30.64 -11.43 8.33
CA SER A 155 31.67 -10.83 9.19
C SER A 155 32.95 -11.68 9.32
N ARG A 156 32.87 -12.98 8.95
CA ARG A 156 34.05 -13.85 8.90
C ARG A 156 35.12 -13.35 7.89
N ASN A 157 34.70 -12.53 6.93
CA ASN A 157 35.58 -11.91 5.96
C ASN A 157 35.30 -10.40 5.82
N SER A 158 36.10 -9.57 6.48
CA SER A 158 35.89 -8.11 6.53
C SER A 158 35.87 -7.42 5.16
N ASN A 159 36.57 -7.96 4.16
CA ASN A 159 36.59 -7.38 2.81
C ASN A 159 35.22 -7.51 2.11
N HIS A 160 34.46 -8.58 2.37
CA HIS A 160 33.15 -8.78 1.76
C HIS A 160 32.08 -7.88 2.38
N MET A 161 32.12 -7.68 3.70
CA MET A 161 31.21 -6.72 4.36
C MET A 161 31.42 -5.30 3.86
N ALA A 162 32.66 -4.87 3.65
CA ALA A 162 32.94 -3.56 3.11
C ALA A 162 32.47 -3.40 1.66
N ALA A 163 32.66 -4.41 0.82
CA ALA A 163 32.21 -4.40 -0.58
C ALA A 163 30.67 -4.38 -0.71
N LEU A 164 29.97 -5.21 0.07
CA LEU A 164 28.51 -5.24 0.11
C LEU A 164 27.95 -3.92 0.65
N GLY A 165 28.48 -3.41 1.75
CA GLY A 165 28.08 -2.13 2.34
C GLY A 165 28.27 -0.96 1.40
N MET A 166 29.34 -0.93 0.60
CA MET A 166 29.57 0.10 -0.40
C MET A 166 28.59 0.02 -1.56
N SER A 167 28.27 -1.19 -2.04
CA SER A 167 27.33 -1.42 -3.13
C SER A 167 25.91 -0.98 -2.75
N LEU A 168 25.42 -1.40 -1.57
CA LEU A 168 24.10 -1.03 -1.06
C LEU A 168 24.02 0.47 -0.71
N HIS A 169 25.07 1.03 -0.09
CA HIS A 169 25.09 2.46 0.28
C HIS A 169 25.07 3.39 -0.94
N MET A 170 25.72 3.02 -2.03
CA MET A 170 25.72 3.82 -3.26
C MET A 170 24.35 3.88 -3.94
N ARG A 171 23.48 2.89 -3.74
CA ARG A 171 22.13 2.85 -4.33
C ARG A 171 21.06 3.42 -3.39
N HIS A 172 21.19 3.20 -2.09
CA HIS A 172 20.27 3.69 -1.08
C HIS A 172 20.85 4.84 -0.28
N ALA A 173 21.17 5.95 -0.95
CA ALA A 173 21.38 7.20 -0.21
C ALA A 173 20.12 7.47 0.64
N PRO A 174 20.24 7.71 1.97
CA PRO A 174 19.11 7.68 2.88
C PRO A 174 18.03 8.67 2.42
N MET A 175 16.87 8.15 2.07
CA MET A 175 15.67 8.97 1.97
C MET A 175 15.46 9.59 3.35
N ARG A 176 15.70 10.91 3.46
CA ARG A 176 15.46 11.64 4.70
C ARG A 176 13.98 11.53 5.02
N VAL A 177 13.64 10.67 5.98
CA VAL A 177 12.32 10.69 6.59
C VAL A 177 12.20 12.03 7.29
N VAL A 178 11.46 12.96 6.70
CA VAL A 178 11.11 14.22 7.35
C VAL A 178 10.05 13.86 8.39
N PRO A 179 10.31 14.03 9.68
CA PRO A 179 9.29 13.79 10.70
C PRO A 179 8.13 14.75 10.46
N TYR A 180 6.93 14.22 10.44
CA TYR A 180 5.71 15.01 10.42
C TYR A 180 5.65 15.87 11.69
N GLY A 181 5.70 17.20 11.52
CA GLY A 181 5.33 18.19 12.53
C GLY A 181 3.82 18.38 12.54
#